data_bb0d721e5237b47e3a8cda49b1effa4c
#
_entry.id   bb0d721e5237b47e3a8cda49b1effa4c
#
_cell.length_a   1.000
_cell.length_b   1.000
_cell.length_c   1.000
_cell.angle_alpha   90.00
_cell.angle_beta   90.00
_cell.angle_gamma   90.00
#
_symmetry.space_group_name_H-M   'P 1'
#
loop_
_entity.id
_entity.type
_entity.pdbx_description
1 polymer ?
#
loop_
_entity_poly.entity_id
_entity_poly.type
_entity_poly.pdbx_seq_one_letter_code
_entity_poly.pdbx_strand_id
1 'polypeptide(L)'
;MANDMKYLSAEEEAKLLKPIDEYIGKIQKQIDALRKDGSDKVQELKTHISLVRENKNYTKEEQAEIIRKDKEQMVKAKETEAANKDKVSKLVAEAEDYLKAHFKKDYYDKVAASCAVQKEQENAEYRKVREELKKEHESSLSKLSDKQEIKDEKYVYKNRLYDAQMLHESKLQEIKDRKHEAFTHKYHLIDLLRTSKFTFAQKKIQSFENYKYTFNTSQFLYKNGLYIVIVMIFIALCIITPIVKNTQLLTVANILNILQQASPRVFLALGVAGLILLTGTDLSVGRMVGSWYGNGDYHYA
;
A
#
# COMPACT_ATOMS: atom_id res chain seq x y z
N MET A 1 34.29 3.81 -4.98
CA MET A 1 33.92 4.77 -3.92
C MET A 1 32.77 4.18 -3.11
N ALA A 2 33.04 3.12 -2.37
CA ALA A 2 32.06 2.42 -1.48
C ALA A 2 32.70 2.25 -0.10
N ASN A 3 33.36 3.29 0.39
CA ASN A 3 34.02 3.25 1.67
C ASN A 3 33.58 4.45 2.48
N ASP A 4 32.96 4.19 3.63
CA ASP A 4 32.52 5.06 4.73
C ASP A 4 31.02 5.30 4.87
N MET A 5 30.15 4.45 4.32
CA MET A 5 28.76 4.47 4.75
C MET A 5 28.63 3.68 6.06
N LYS A 6 28.75 4.42 7.17
CA LYS A 6 28.62 3.90 8.53
C LYS A 6 27.15 3.55 8.80
N TYR A 7 26.93 2.44 9.49
CA TYR A 7 25.63 2.16 10.09
C TYR A 7 25.22 3.30 11.02
N LEU A 8 24.04 3.88 10.79
CA LEU A 8 23.49 4.93 11.64
C LEU A 8 22.73 4.30 12.80
N SER A 9 23.08 4.68 14.01
CA SER A 9 22.29 4.31 15.19
C SER A 9 20.98 5.11 15.24
N ALA A 10 20.00 4.64 16.02
CA ALA A 10 18.74 5.36 16.22
C ALA A 10 18.96 6.78 16.78
N GLU A 11 19.98 6.98 17.63
CA GLU A 11 20.33 8.30 18.16
C GLU A 11 20.90 9.23 17.07
N GLU A 12 21.73 8.70 16.17
CA GLU A 12 22.27 9.46 15.04
C GLU A 12 21.15 9.85 14.04
N GLU A 13 20.20 8.95 13.80
CA GLU A 13 19.00 9.27 12.98
C GLU A 13 18.14 10.35 13.61
N ALA A 14 17.90 10.28 14.93
CA ALA A 14 17.15 11.29 15.65
C ALA A 14 17.85 12.68 15.61
N LYS A 15 19.20 12.68 15.66
CA LYS A 15 19.98 13.93 15.51
C LYS A 15 19.85 14.54 14.12
N LEU A 16 19.77 13.72 13.08
CA LEU A 16 19.57 14.19 11.71
C LEU A 16 18.16 14.75 11.49
N LEU A 17 17.17 14.15 12.13
CA LEU A 17 15.77 14.52 11.99
C LEU A 17 15.39 15.76 12.82
N LYS A 18 16.00 15.91 13.99
CA LYS A 18 15.71 16.97 14.96
C LYS A 18 15.64 18.38 14.37
N PRO A 19 16.61 18.88 13.56
CA PRO A 19 16.54 20.22 13.00
C PRO A 19 15.35 20.41 12.04
N ILE A 20 14.95 19.34 11.34
CA ILE A 20 13.79 19.35 10.44
C ILE A 20 12.50 19.46 11.25
N ASP A 21 12.35 18.62 12.27
CA ASP A 21 11.17 18.60 13.13
C ASP A 21 11.03 19.92 13.92
N GLU A 22 12.13 20.48 14.42
CA GLU A 22 12.12 21.76 15.11
C GLU A 22 11.69 22.91 14.19
N TYR A 23 12.18 22.95 12.95
CA TYR A 23 11.80 23.97 11.98
C TYR A 23 10.32 23.87 11.62
N ILE A 24 9.86 22.67 11.27
CA ILE A 24 8.45 22.43 10.93
C ILE A 24 7.55 22.68 12.14
N GLY A 25 7.95 22.28 13.34
CA GLY A 25 7.20 22.53 14.56
C GLY A 25 7.05 24.02 14.90
N LYS A 26 8.04 24.87 14.57
CA LYS A 26 7.92 26.33 14.71
C LYS A 26 6.89 26.90 13.74
N ILE A 27 6.93 26.50 12.48
CA ILE A 27 5.96 26.96 11.47
C ILE A 27 4.57 26.43 11.81
N GLN A 28 4.44 25.18 12.25
CA GLN A 28 3.16 24.61 12.68
C GLN A 28 2.51 25.44 13.79
N LYS A 29 3.26 25.82 14.83
CA LYS A 29 2.75 26.67 15.92
C LYS A 29 2.22 28.02 15.40
N GLN A 30 2.89 28.63 14.41
CA GLN A 30 2.43 29.87 13.78
C GLN A 30 1.13 29.63 12.99
N ILE A 31 1.03 28.53 12.25
CA ILE A 31 -0.17 28.16 11.50
C ILE A 31 -1.33 27.90 12.47
N ASP A 32 -1.10 27.15 13.55
CA ASP A 32 -2.12 26.85 14.56
C ASP A 32 -2.62 28.12 15.25
N ALA A 33 -1.74 29.07 15.58
CA ALA A 33 -2.14 30.37 16.10
C ALA A 33 -3.04 31.14 15.13
N LEU A 34 -2.74 31.13 13.82
CA LEU A 34 -3.56 31.78 12.80
C LEU A 34 -4.90 31.08 12.56
N ARG A 35 -4.98 29.74 12.78
CA ARG A 35 -6.19 28.94 12.62
C ARG A 35 -7.12 29.02 13.82
N LYS A 36 -6.59 29.19 15.02
CA LYS A 36 -7.33 29.14 16.28
C LYS A 36 -8.57 30.04 16.28
N ASP A 37 -8.40 31.30 15.88
CA ASP A 37 -9.49 32.30 15.87
C ASP A 37 -10.27 32.31 14.53
N GLY A 38 -9.81 31.56 13.52
CA GLY A 38 -10.42 31.39 12.19
C GLY A 38 -11.08 30.04 12.01
N SER A 39 -10.42 29.15 11.24
CA SER A 39 -10.98 27.86 10.82
C SER A 39 -11.37 26.94 11.98
N ASP A 40 -10.59 26.92 13.04
CA ASP A 40 -10.84 26.05 14.19
C ASP A 40 -12.06 26.53 14.97
N LYS A 41 -12.18 27.86 15.14
CA LYS A 41 -13.36 28.48 15.75
C LYS A 41 -14.62 28.25 14.91
N VAL A 42 -14.53 28.34 13.60
CA VAL A 42 -15.65 28.00 12.68
C VAL A 42 -16.08 26.56 12.86
N GLN A 43 -15.14 25.63 12.99
CA GLN A 43 -15.44 24.22 13.17
C GLN A 43 -16.06 23.94 14.56
N GLU A 44 -15.52 24.55 15.61
CA GLU A 44 -16.07 24.48 16.97
C GLU A 44 -17.53 24.94 17.01
N LEU A 45 -17.80 26.12 16.44
CA LEU A 45 -19.16 26.68 16.39
C LEU A 45 -20.12 25.82 15.57
N LYS A 46 -19.68 25.21 14.46
CA LYS A 46 -20.51 24.24 13.68
C LYS A 46 -20.87 23.03 14.53
N THR A 47 -19.91 22.48 15.25
CA THR A 47 -20.11 21.32 16.12
C THR A 47 -21.07 21.70 17.26
N HIS A 48 -20.88 22.87 17.89
CA HIS A 48 -21.75 23.36 18.94
C HIS A 48 -23.19 23.56 18.45
N ILE A 49 -23.41 24.15 17.28
CA ILE A 49 -24.74 24.29 16.66
C ILE A 49 -25.40 22.91 16.44
N SER A 50 -24.63 21.90 16.01
CA SER A 50 -25.17 20.53 15.84
C SER A 50 -25.59 19.95 17.18
N LEU A 51 -24.74 20.03 18.20
CA LEU A 51 -25.02 19.54 19.53
C LEU A 51 -26.24 20.24 20.18
N VAL A 52 -26.37 21.57 20.00
CA VAL A 52 -27.53 22.33 20.50
C VAL A 52 -28.83 21.86 19.84
N ARG A 53 -28.80 21.56 18.54
CA ARG A 53 -29.99 21.03 17.83
C ARG A 53 -30.40 19.64 18.29
N GLU A 54 -29.46 18.79 18.63
CA GLU A 54 -29.70 17.43 19.09
C GLU A 54 -30.09 17.35 20.57
N ASN A 55 -29.78 18.39 21.35
CA ASN A 55 -30.02 18.43 22.78
C ASN A 55 -31.48 18.73 23.09
N LYS A 56 -32.20 17.74 23.62
CA LYS A 56 -33.62 17.81 23.99
C LYS A 56 -33.90 18.59 25.29
N ASN A 57 -32.85 18.99 26.02
CA ASN A 57 -33.01 19.72 27.28
C ASN A 57 -33.26 21.22 27.07
N TYR A 58 -33.03 21.76 25.88
CA TYR A 58 -33.32 23.15 25.53
C TYR A 58 -34.72 23.28 24.91
N THR A 59 -35.40 24.36 25.25
CA THR A 59 -36.61 24.76 24.53
C THR A 59 -36.28 25.23 23.13
N LYS A 60 -37.26 25.22 22.21
CA LYS A 60 -37.05 25.69 20.83
C LYS A 60 -36.57 27.14 20.74
N GLU A 61 -37.04 27.96 21.68
CA GLU A 61 -36.67 29.38 21.75
C GLU A 61 -35.22 29.57 22.22
N GLU A 62 -34.80 28.86 23.26
CA GLU A 62 -33.41 28.84 23.74
C GLU A 62 -32.45 28.31 22.68
N GLN A 63 -32.82 27.21 21.98
CA GLN A 63 -32.03 26.70 20.85
C GLN A 63 -31.84 27.74 19.76
N ALA A 64 -32.90 28.46 19.39
CA ALA A 64 -32.86 29.49 18.36
C ALA A 64 -31.95 30.65 18.74
N GLU A 65 -32.00 31.08 20.02
CA GLU A 65 -31.16 32.17 20.50
C GLU A 65 -29.67 31.77 20.53
N ILE A 66 -29.33 30.60 21.04
CA ILE A 66 -27.96 30.07 21.06
C ILE A 66 -27.43 29.96 19.63
N ILE A 67 -28.18 29.33 18.72
CA ILE A 67 -27.80 29.18 17.34
C ILE A 67 -27.60 30.50 16.63
N ARG A 68 -28.40 31.51 16.96
CA ARG A 68 -28.23 32.89 16.40
C ARG A 68 -26.91 33.46 16.83
N LYS A 69 -26.59 33.47 18.14
CA LYS A 69 -25.31 33.96 18.71
C LYS A 69 -24.11 33.23 18.08
N ASP A 70 -24.18 31.92 17.97
CA ASP A 70 -23.11 31.12 17.36
C ASP A 70 -22.90 31.46 15.88
N LYS A 71 -24.00 31.70 15.13
CA LYS A 71 -23.92 32.10 13.73
C LYS A 71 -23.28 33.48 13.57
N GLU A 72 -23.59 34.43 14.46
CA GLU A 72 -22.97 35.75 14.44
C GLU A 72 -21.45 35.68 14.72
N GLN A 73 -21.05 34.85 15.70
CA GLN A 73 -19.64 34.58 15.97
C GLN A 73 -18.95 33.85 14.80
N MET A 74 -19.66 32.92 14.17
CA MET A 74 -19.14 32.19 13.01
C MET A 74 -18.89 33.08 11.81
N VAL A 75 -19.67 34.16 11.59
CA VAL A 75 -19.40 35.12 10.53
C VAL A 75 -18.08 35.85 10.80
N LYS A 76 -17.86 36.33 12.02
CA LYS A 76 -16.59 36.98 12.41
C LYS A 76 -15.40 36.03 12.28
N ALA A 77 -15.55 34.78 12.72
CA ALA A 77 -14.51 33.78 12.59
C ALA A 77 -14.18 33.43 11.12
N LYS A 78 -15.17 33.44 10.23
CA LYS A 78 -14.95 33.28 8.77
C LYS A 78 -14.22 34.47 8.14
N GLU A 79 -14.49 35.68 8.58
CA GLU A 79 -13.75 36.87 8.14
C GLU A 79 -12.28 36.77 8.56
N THR A 80 -12.02 36.33 9.79
CA THR A 80 -10.65 36.09 10.30
C THR A 80 -9.98 34.94 9.52
N GLU A 81 -10.69 33.86 9.25
CA GLU A 81 -10.21 32.74 8.40
C GLU A 81 -9.80 33.24 7.00
N ALA A 82 -10.65 34.06 6.37
CA ALA A 82 -10.38 34.60 5.04
C ALA A 82 -9.14 35.53 5.06
N ALA A 83 -9.00 36.39 6.07
CA ALA A 83 -7.85 37.24 6.22
C ALA A 83 -6.53 36.50 6.48
N ASN A 84 -6.60 35.36 7.20
CA ASN A 84 -5.41 34.56 7.53
C ASN A 84 -5.07 33.52 6.46
N LYS A 85 -5.97 33.23 5.54
CA LYS A 85 -5.81 32.19 4.51
C LYS A 85 -4.52 32.32 3.70
N ASP A 86 -4.22 33.51 3.23
CA ASP A 86 -3.02 33.77 2.43
C ASP A 86 -1.73 33.64 3.25
N LYS A 87 -1.75 34.05 4.53
CA LYS A 87 -0.62 33.89 5.43
C LYS A 87 -0.35 32.44 5.73
N VAL A 88 -1.39 31.67 6.04
CA VAL A 88 -1.29 30.21 6.25
C VAL A 88 -0.78 29.51 4.98
N SER A 89 -1.30 29.88 3.81
CA SER A 89 -0.84 29.30 2.54
C SER A 89 0.64 29.55 2.27
N LYS A 90 1.14 30.75 2.56
CA LYS A 90 2.57 31.09 2.42
C LYS A 90 3.43 30.29 3.40
N LEU A 91 3.05 30.21 4.67
CA LEU A 91 3.78 29.41 5.66
C LEU A 91 3.82 27.92 5.30
N VAL A 92 2.71 27.34 4.81
CA VAL A 92 2.67 25.97 4.34
C VAL A 92 3.59 25.77 3.13
N ALA A 93 3.60 26.71 2.17
CA ALA A 93 4.47 26.62 1.00
C ALA A 93 5.95 26.69 1.40
N GLU A 94 6.31 27.61 2.31
CA GLU A 94 7.67 27.75 2.86
C GLU A 94 8.14 26.46 3.54
N ALA A 95 7.28 25.86 4.38
CA ALA A 95 7.58 24.60 5.07
C ALA A 95 7.74 23.43 4.09
N GLU A 96 6.90 23.35 3.05
CA GLU A 96 7.02 22.31 2.03
C GLU A 96 8.28 22.48 1.18
N ASP A 97 8.67 23.68 0.85
CA ASP A 97 9.90 23.95 0.10
C ASP A 97 11.14 23.62 0.95
N TYR A 98 11.11 23.92 2.24
CA TYR A 98 12.14 23.48 3.18
C TYR A 98 12.22 21.93 3.23
N LEU A 99 11.09 21.23 3.34
CA LEU A 99 11.05 19.78 3.33
C LEU A 99 11.57 19.20 2.00
N LYS A 100 11.28 19.81 0.86
CA LYS A 100 11.81 19.38 -0.45
C LYS A 100 13.32 19.53 -0.51
N ALA A 101 13.87 20.63 0.01
CA ALA A 101 15.28 20.92 -0.03
C ALA A 101 16.12 20.04 0.90
N HIS A 102 15.65 19.84 2.13
CA HIS A 102 16.42 19.26 3.24
C HIS A 102 16.09 17.80 3.54
N PHE A 103 14.79 17.43 3.59
CA PHE A 103 14.37 16.13 4.08
C PHE A 103 15.01 14.96 3.33
N LYS A 104 15.03 15.03 1.99
CA LYS A 104 15.58 13.94 1.19
C LYS A 104 17.08 13.80 1.39
N LYS A 105 17.84 14.89 1.23
CA LYS A 105 19.29 14.89 1.22
C LYS A 105 19.89 14.73 2.61
N ASP A 106 19.35 15.44 3.60
CA ASP A 106 19.96 15.55 4.91
C ASP A 106 19.55 14.40 5.85
N TYR A 107 18.41 13.75 5.58
CA TYR A 107 17.89 12.66 6.39
C TYR A 107 17.64 11.39 5.58
N TYR A 108 16.65 11.36 4.67
CA TYR A 108 16.18 10.13 4.03
C TYR A 108 17.27 9.36 3.25
N ASP A 109 18.08 10.06 2.46
CA ASP A 109 19.14 9.40 1.66
C ASP A 109 20.23 8.79 2.55
N LYS A 110 20.51 9.39 3.71
CA LYS A 110 21.46 8.85 4.70
C LYS A 110 20.91 7.60 5.37
N VAL A 111 19.64 7.63 5.80
CA VAL A 111 18.96 6.45 6.36
C VAL A 111 18.85 5.34 5.33
N ALA A 112 18.48 5.65 4.09
CA ALA A 112 18.40 4.66 3.03
C ALA A 112 19.75 4.01 2.70
N ALA A 113 20.84 4.79 2.74
CA ALA A 113 22.20 4.28 2.57
C ALA A 113 22.63 3.39 3.73
N SER A 114 22.34 3.78 4.99
CA SER A 114 22.57 2.95 6.18
C SER A 114 21.80 1.63 6.09
N CYS A 115 20.53 1.66 5.70
CA CYS A 115 19.72 0.47 5.48
C CYS A 115 20.29 -0.45 4.38
N ALA A 116 20.87 0.12 3.32
CA ALA A 116 21.51 -0.67 2.26
C ALA A 116 22.75 -1.42 2.78
N VAL A 117 23.60 -0.74 3.55
CA VAL A 117 24.79 -1.37 4.19
C VAL A 117 24.37 -2.48 5.15
N GLN A 118 23.38 -2.22 6.01
CA GLN A 118 22.85 -3.21 6.93
C GLN A 118 22.30 -4.44 6.21
N LYS A 119 21.56 -4.22 5.11
CA LYS A 119 21.04 -5.32 4.28
C LYS A 119 22.17 -6.18 3.68
N GLU A 120 23.24 -5.59 3.23
CA GLU A 120 24.41 -6.34 2.72
C GLU A 120 25.09 -7.15 3.81
N GLN A 121 25.25 -6.58 5.00
CA GLN A 121 25.81 -7.28 6.16
C GLN A 121 24.95 -8.49 6.56
N GLU A 122 23.64 -8.31 6.69
CA GLU A 122 22.71 -9.40 7.02
C GLU A 122 22.69 -10.50 5.93
N ASN A 123 22.78 -10.14 4.67
CA ASN A 123 22.90 -11.12 3.58
C ASN A 123 24.23 -11.89 3.64
N ALA A 124 25.33 -11.23 4.02
CA ALA A 124 26.63 -11.88 4.17
C ALA A 124 26.65 -12.81 5.38
N GLU A 125 26.05 -12.42 6.51
CA GLU A 125 25.90 -13.26 7.70
C GLU A 125 25.05 -14.50 7.39
N TYR A 126 23.91 -14.31 6.74
CA TYR A 126 23.05 -15.44 6.37
C TYR A 126 23.78 -16.44 5.46
N ARG A 127 24.59 -15.97 4.50
CA ARG A 127 25.40 -16.88 3.66
C ARG A 127 26.39 -17.69 4.50
N LYS A 128 27.07 -17.08 5.47
CA LYS A 128 27.99 -17.78 6.39
C LYS A 128 27.27 -18.85 7.21
N VAL A 129 26.14 -18.47 7.85
CA VAL A 129 25.33 -19.41 8.63
C VAL A 129 24.86 -20.59 7.77
N ARG A 130 24.43 -20.33 6.56
CA ARG A 130 24.00 -21.36 5.61
C ARG A 130 25.15 -22.32 5.23
N GLU A 131 26.34 -21.80 5.01
CA GLU A 131 27.54 -22.59 4.71
C GLU A 131 28.00 -23.43 5.92
N GLU A 132 27.92 -22.88 7.12
CA GLU A 132 28.24 -23.59 8.36
C GLU A 132 27.25 -24.74 8.58
N LEU A 133 25.94 -24.48 8.48
CA LEU A 133 24.91 -25.52 8.59
C LEU A 133 25.10 -26.65 7.56
N LYS A 134 25.51 -26.28 6.33
CA LYS A 134 25.79 -27.26 5.28
C LYS A 134 27.01 -28.14 5.63
N LYS A 135 28.11 -27.55 6.11
CA LYS A 135 29.30 -28.28 6.53
C LYS A 135 29.03 -29.20 7.74
N GLU A 136 28.26 -28.72 8.71
CA GLU A 136 27.84 -29.54 9.85
C GLU A 136 27.03 -30.76 9.38
N HIS A 137 26.04 -30.52 8.49
CA HIS A 137 25.21 -31.58 7.94
C HIS A 137 26.01 -32.63 7.16
N GLU A 138 26.94 -32.20 6.30
CA GLU A 138 27.83 -33.10 5.55
C GLU A 138 28.71 -33.92 6.49
N SER A 139 29.25 -33.30 7.53
CA SER A 139 30.07 -33.95 8.56
C SER A 139 29.26 -34.96 9.40
N SER A 140 28.01 -34.64 9.74
CA SER A 140 27.10 -35.54 10.44
C SER A 140 26.72 -36.73 9.58
N LEU A 141 26.35 -36.50 8.31
CA LEU A 141 26.02 -37.58 7.36
C LEU A 141 27.18 -38.57 7.16
N SER A 142 28.43 -38.10 7.16
CA SER A 142 29.60 -38.98 6.98
C SER A 142 29.83 -39.95 8.15
N LYS A 143 29.23 -39.68 9.31
CA LYS A 143 29.35 -40.49 10.52
C LYS A 143 28.19 -41.50 10.71
N LEU A 144 27.09 -41.30 9.98
CA LEU A 144 25.88 -42.11 10.13
C LEU A 144 25.84 -43.23 9.10
N SER A 145 25.46 -44.44 9.54
CA SER A 145 25.31 -45.62 8.66
C SER A 145 23.87 -46.13 8.60
N ASP A 146 23.04 -45.80 9.57
CA ASP A 146 21.65 -46.22 9.61
C ASP A 146 20.74 -45.30 8.76
N LYS A 147 19.83 -45.95 7.99
CA LYS A 147 18.89 -45.23 7.12
C LYS A 147 17.93 -44.31 7.89
N GLN A 148 17.55 -44.69 9.11
CA GLN A 148 16.64 -43.89 9.92
C GLN A 148 17.34 -42.66 10.47
N GLU A 149 18.54 -42.83 11.01
CA GLU A 149 19.35 -41.71 11.51
C GLU A 149 19.69 -40.69 10.41
N ILE A 150 20.00 -41.16 9.20
CA ILE A 150 20.20 -40.31 8.01
C ILE A 150 18.93 -39.51 7.68
N LYS A 151 17.76 -40.09 7.86
CA LYS A 151 16.48 -39.42 7.60
C LYS A 151 16.19 -38.32 8.64
N ASP A 152 16.46 -38.64 9.89
CA ASP A 152 16.27 -37.75 11.00
C ASP A 152 17.25 -36.55 10.94
N GLU A 153 18.52 -36.82 10.58
CA GLU A 153 19.49 -35.74 10.35
C GLU A 153 19.09 -34.79 9.20
N LYS A 154 18.61 -35.34 8.10
CA LYS A 154 18.07 -34.52 6.99
C LYS A 154 16.89 -33.66 7.42
N TYR A 155 16.03 -34.18 8.28
CA TYR A 155 14.91 -33.43 8.84
C TYR A 155 15.38 -32.30 9.76
N VAL A 156 16.33 -32.59 10.65
CA VAL A 156 16.94 -31.59 11.55
C VAL A 156 17.63 -30.49 10.74
N TYR A 157 18.43 -30.84 9.74
CA TYR A 157 19.08 -29.87 8.86
C TYR A 157 18.07 -28.95 8.15
N LYS A 158 16.98 -29.53 7.62
CA LYS A 158 15.92 -28.77 6.95
C LYS A 158 15.26 -27.77 7.89
N ASN A 159 15.00 -28.17 9.13
CA ASN A 159 14.39 -27.29 10.13
C ASN A 159 15.35 -26.14 10.53
N ARG A 160 16.63 -26.46 10.78
CA ARG A 160 17.65 -25.43 11.08
C ARG A 160 17.82 -24.44 9.94
N LEU A 161 17.80 -24.92 8.70
CA LEU A 161 17.86 -24.05 7.52
C LEU A 161 16.64 -23.14 7.41
N TYR A 162 15.45 -23.68 7.71
CA TYR A 162 14.20 -22.92 7.73
C TYR A 162 14.23 -21.85 8.84
N ASP A 163 14.68 -22.19 10.05
CA ASP A 163 14.79 -21.24 11.16
C ASP A 163 15.76 -20.10 10.83
N ALA A 164 16.93 -20.43 10.27
CA ALA A 164 17.90 -19.44 9.81
C ALA A 164 17.33 -18.53 8.70
N GLN A 165 16.53 -19.09 7.78
CA GLN A 165 15.85 -18.30 6.76
C GLN A 165 14.81 -17.36 7.36
N MET A 166 13.99 -17.85 8.28
CA MET A 166 12.95 -17.04 8.92
C MET A 166 13.57 -15.88 9.73
N LEU A 167 14.68 -16.14 10.44
CA LEU A 167 15.39 -15.08 11.16
C LEU A 167 15.95 -14.02 10.21
N HIS A 168 16.56 -14.47 9.09
CA HIS A 168 17.08 -13.57 8.07
C HIS A 168 15.96 -12.71 7.43
N GLU A 169 14.81 -13.33 7.08
CA GLU A 169 13.66 -12.62 6.53
C GLU A 169 13.10 -11.59 7.52
N SER A 170 13.04 -11.91 8.81
CA SER A 170 12.62 -10.97 9.87
C SER A 170 13.54 -9.75 9.93
N LYS A 171 14.87 -9.95 9.94
CA LYS A 171 15.83 -8.86 9.93
C LYS A 171 15.76 -7.99 8.67
N LEU A 172 15.56 -8.62 7.50
CA LEU A 172 15.34 -7.87 6.26
C LEU A 172 14.04 -7.07 6.29
N GLN A 173 13.00 -7.57 6.95
CA GLN A 173 11.75 -6.84 7.11
C GLN A 173 11.93 -5.64 8.04
N GLU A 174 12.64 -5.77 9.16
CA GLU A 174 12.97 -4.66 10.06
C GLU A 174 13.72 -3.53 9.33
N ILE A 175 14.70 -3.87 8.50
CA ILE A 175 15.41 -2.89 7.67
C ILE A 175 14.47 -2.19 6.68
N LYS A 176 13.56 -2.95 6.08
CA LYS A 176 12.55 -2.42 5.17
C LYS A 176 11.56 -1.49 5.88
N ASP A 177 11.14 -1.86 7.08
CA ASP A 177 10.24 -1.07 7.92
C ASP A 177 10.88 0.26 8.31
N ARG A 178 12.11 0.24 8.80
CA ARG A 178 12.89 1.44 9.14
C ARG A 178 13.00 2.41 7.97
N LYS A 179 13.29 1.90 6.77
CA LYS A 179 13.34 2.72 5.56
C LYS A 179 11.98 3.32 5.21
N HIS A 180 10.91 2.54 5.38
CA HIS A 180 9.56 2.98 5.12
C HIS A 180 9.08 4.03 6.14
N GLU A 181 9.41 3.86 7.41
CA GLU A 181 9.15 4.85 8.47
C GLU A 181 9.83 6.18 8.17
N ALA A 182 11.12 6.15 7.77
CA ALA A 182 11.82 7.35 7.34
C ALA A 182 11.13 8.05 6.15
N PHE A 183 10.56 7.30 5.22
CA PHE A 183 9.78 7.85 4.12
C PHE A 183 8.44 8.45 4.58
N THR A 184 7.69 7.73 5.40
CA THR A 184 6.36 8.15 5.88
C THR A 184 6.42 9.35 6.80
N HIS A 185 7.53 9.55 7.53
CA HIS A 185 7.72 10.70 8.40
C HIS A 185 7.55 12.03 7.66
N LYS A 186 8.03 12.14 6.41
CA LYS A 186 7.79 13.33 5.57
C LYS A 186 6.30 13.62 5.39
N TYR A 187 5.52 12.59 5.14
CA TYR A 187 4.07 12.76 4.93
C TYR A 187 3.34 13.06 6.22
N HIS A 188 3.86 12.57 7.35
CA HIS A 188 3.36 12.97 8.65
C HIS A 188 3.59 14.47 8.91
N LEU A 189 4.77 15.00 8.62
CA LEU A 189 5.05 16.43 8.72
C LEU A 189 4.16 17.28 7.79
N ILE A 190 3.95 16.83 6.54
CA ILE A 190 3.03 17.51 5.61
C ILE A 190 1.59 17.45 6.12
N ASP A 191 1.17 16.35 6.73
CA ASP A 191 -0.16 16.19 7.31
C ASP A 191 -0.41 17.19 8.44
N LEU A 192 0.54 17.35 9.34
CA LEU A 192 0.50 18.36 10.41
C LEU A 192 0.31 19.77 9.85
N LEU A 193 1.00 20.12 8.78
CA LEU A 193 0.91 21.46 8.15
C LEU A 193 -0.43 21.67 7.43
N ARG A 194 -0.94 20.64 6.72
CA ARG A 194 -2.10 20.74 5.82
C ARG A 194 -3.41 20.24 6.39
N THR A 195 -3.41 19.65 7.59
CA THR A 195 -4.61 19.03 8.18
C THR A 195 -5.25 18.02 7.21
N SER A 196 -4.47 17.00 6.80
CA SER A 196 -4.87 15.90 5.90
C SER A 196 -5.27 16.31 4.47
N LYS A 197 -4.98 17.53 4.03
CA LYS A 197 -5.27 17.99 2.67
C LYS A 197 -4.07 17.84 1.73
N PHE A 198 -3.72 16.59 1.43
CA PHE A 198 -2.65 16.29 0.47
C PHE A 198 -3.01 16.70 -0.95
N THR A 199 -2.00 17.14 -1.71
CA THR A 199 -2.15 17.32 -3.16
C THR A 199 -2.27 15.98 -3.87
N PHE A 200 -2.86 15.98 -5.07
CA PHE A 200 -3.01 14.75 -5.88
C PHE A 200 -1.66 14.08 -6.15
N ALA A 201 -0.62 14.85 -6.45
CA ALA A 201 0.73 14.34 -6.65
C ALA A 201 1.31 13.67 -5.39
N GLN A 202 1.15 14.30 -4.22
CA GLN A 202 1.57 13.74 -2.94
C GLN A 202 0.86 12.42 -2.63
N LYS A 203 -0.47 12.36 -2.82
CA LYS A 203 -1.25 11.13 -2.65
C LYS A 203 -0.79 10.02 -3.58
N LYS A 204 -0.52 10.34 -4.85
CA LYS A 204 -0.07 9.34 -5.83
C LYS A 204 1.31 8.78 -5.47
N ILE A 205 2.26 9.61 -5.06
CA ILE A 205 3.60 9.17 -4.64
C ILE A 205 3.50 8.32 -3.37
N GLN A 206 2.73 8.77 -2.37
CA GLN A 206 2.51 8.02 -1.13
C GLN A 206 1.86 6.65 -1.40
N SER A 207 0.83 6.60 -2.23
CA SER A 207 0.17 5.35 -2.60
C SER A 207 1.11 4.39 -3.34
N PHE A 208 1.97 4.91 -4.23
CA PHE A 208 2.93 4.10 -4.95
C PHE A 208 4.01 3.51 -4.03
N GLU A 209 4.55 4.30 -3.11
CA GLU A 209 5.56 3.81 -2.15
C GLU A 209 4.95 2.84 -1.12
N ASN A 210 3.72 3.10 -0.67
CA ASN A 210 2.99 2.15 0.19
C ASN A 210 2.72 0.84 -0.55
N TYR A 211 2.31 0.89 -1.81
CA TYR A 211 2.15 -0.31 -2.64
C TYR A 211 3.46 -1.08 -2.76
N LYS A 212 4.57 -0.40 -3.05
CA LYS A 212 5.90 -1.01 -3.15
C LYS A 212 6.36 -1.62 -1.82
N TYR A 213 6.03 -0.98 -0.71
CA TYR A 213 6.32 -1.49 0.64
C TYR A 213 5.53 -2.76 0.95
N THR A 214 4.22 -2.76 0.69
CA THR A 214 3.33 -3.91 0.95
C THR A 214 3.44 -5.01 -0.11
N PHE A 215 4.05 -4.74 -1.27
CA PHE A 215 4.15 -5.70 -2.35
C PHE A 215 5.00 -6.90 -1.95
N ASN A 216 4.36 -8.06 -1.94
CA ASN A 216 5.02 -9.35 -1.74
C ASN A 216 4.83 -10.21 -2.99
N THR A 217 5.94 -10.53 -3.65
CA THR A 217 5.95 -11.30 -4.90
C THR A 217 5.28 -12.66 -4.75
N SER A 218 5.51 -13.34 -3.62
CA SER A 218 4.91 -14.67 -3.35
C SER A 218 3.39 -14.58 -3.20
N GLN A 219 2.89 -13.59 -2.45
CA GLN A 219 1.45 -13.38 -2.30
C GLN A 219 0.80 -12.93 -3.61
N PHE A 220 1.49 -12.09 -4.39
CA PHE A 220 1.01 -11.67 -5.70
C PHE A 220 0.89 -12.87 -6.64
N LEU A 221 1.92 -13.72 -6.70
CA LEU A 221 1.91 -14.94 -7.51
C LEU A 221 0.81 -15.92 -7.06
N TYR A 222 0.61 -16.06 -5.75
CA TYR A 222 -0.42 -16.93 -5.20
C TYR A 222 -1.84 -16.44 -5.53
N LYS A 223 -2.09 -15.12 -5.36
CA LYS A 223 -3.40 -14.53 -5.68
C LYS A 223 -3.70 -14.48 -7.18
N ASN A 224 -2.67 -14.26 -8.00
CA ASN A 224 -2.85 -14.01 -9.43
C ASN A 224 -2.30 -15.16 -10.29
N GLY A 225 -1.84 -16.28 -9.69
CA GLY A 225 -1.20 -17.37 -10.39
C GLY A 225 -2.03 -17.92 -11.56
N LEU A 226 -3.33 -18.09 -11.35
CA LEU A 226 -4.25 -18.53 -12.41
C LEU A 226 -4.26 -17.55 -13.59
N TYR A 227 -4.36 -16.25 -13.32
CA TYR A 227 -4.36 -15.22 -14.37
C TYR A 227 -3.02 -15.15 -15.10
N ILE A 228 -1.91 -15.30 -14.39
CA ILE A 228 -0.56 -15.31 -14.96
C ILE A 228 -0.42 -16.51 -15.91
N VAL A 229 -0.88 -17.70 -15.51
CA VAL A 229 -0.88 -18.90 -16.37
C VAL A 229 -1.73 -18.69 -17.62
N ILE A 230 -2.92 -18.11 -17.49
CA ILE A 230 -3.80 -17.81 -18.63
C ILE A 230 -3.10 -16.84 -19.60
N VAL A 231 -2.48 -15.76 -19.07
CA VAL A 231 -1.74 -14.79 -19.91
C VAL A 231 -0.55 -15.45 -20.59
N MET A 232 0.21 -16.31 -19.89
CA MET A 232 1.32 -17.04 -20.50
C MET A 232 0.86 -17.96 -21.63
N ILE A 233 -0.24 -18.72 -21.42
CA ILE A 233 -0.81 -19.57 -22.47
C ILE A 233 -1.26 -18.70 -23.65
N PHE A 234 -1.91 -17.57 -23.40
CA PHE A 234 -2.34 -16.66 -24.46
C PHE A 234 -1.16 -16.12 -25.28
N ILE A 235 -0.07 -15.71 -24.62
CA ILE A 235 1.15 -15.26 -25.30
C ILE A 235 1.76 -16.40 -26.14
N ALA A 236 1.83 -17.62 -25.57
CA ALA A 236 2.31 -18.79 -26.30
C ALA A 236 1.47 -19.06 -27.57
N LEU A 237 0.15 -18.97 -27.47
CA LEU A 237 -0.75 -19.12 -28.62
C LEU A 237 -0.56 -18.00 -29.66
N CYS A 238 -0.31 -16.76 -29.24
CA CYS A 238 0.00 -15.66 -30.15
C CYS A 238 1.29 -15.87 -30.96
N ILE A 239 2.25 -16.61 -30.38
CA ILE A 239 3.53 -16.92 -31.05
C ILE A 239 3.37 -18.15 -31.95
N ILE A 240 2.70 -19.20 -31.46
CA ILE A 240 2.58 -20.49 -32.17
C ILE A 240 1.64 -20.37 -33.38
N THR A 241 0.53 -19.64 -33.25
CA THR A 241 -0.49 -19.58 -34.32
C THR A 241 0.04 -19.04 -35.65
N PRO A 242 0.83 -17.95 -35.72
CA PRO A 242 1.43 -17.50 -36.98
C PRO A 242 2.38 -18.52 -37.58
N ILE A 243 3.12 -19.25 -36.74
CA ILE A 243 4.11 -20.24 -37.21
C ILE A 243 3.43 -21.45 -37.82
N VAL A 244 2.32 -21.92 -37.22
CA VAL A 244 1.65 -23.18 -37.63
C VAL A 244 0.61 -22.93 -38.74
N LYS A 245 -0.11 -21.80 -38.70
CA LYS A 245 -1.24 -21.53 -39.59
C LYS A 245 -1.06 -20.32 -40.51
N ASN A 246 0.08 -19.64 -40.51
CA ASN A 246 0.31 -18.39 -41.26
C ASN A 246 -0.76 -17.31 -41.07
N THR A 247 -1.50 -17.34 -39.95
CA THR A 247 -2.56 -16.40 -39.60
C THR A 247 -2.24 -15.73 -38.27
N GLN A 248 -2.45 -14.41 -38.19
CA GLN A 248 -2.23 -13.70 -36.92
C GLN A 248 -3.45 -13.84 -35.99
N LEU A 249 -3.23 -14.24 -34.75
CA LEU A 249 -4.27 -14.37 -33.75
C LEU A 249 -4.85 -13.00 -33.35
N LEU A 250 -4.01 -11.97 -33.27
CA LEU A 250 -4.35 -10.60 -32.87
C LEU A 250 -4.82 -9.75 -34.06
N THR A 251 -5.72 -10.25 -34.90
CA THR A 251 -6.42 -9.44 -35.89
C THR A 251 -7.73 -8.90 -35.32
N VAL A 252 -8.16 -7.71 -35.76
CA VAL A 252 -9.41 -7.11 -35.29
C VAL A 252 -10.61 -8.06 -35.49
N ALA A 253 -10.63 -8.77 -36.63
CA ALA A 253 -11.69 -9.75 -36.91
C ALA A 253 -11.69 -10.91 -35.92
N ASN A 254 -10.53 -11.46 -35.57
CA ASN A 254 -10.44 -12.54 -34.59
C ASN A 254 -10.78 -12.08 -33.18
N ILE A 255 -10.36 -10.87 -32.78
CA ILE A 255 -10.73 -10.27 -31.50
C ILE A 255 -12.23 -10.11 -31.39
N LEU A 256 -12.89 -9.58 -32.42
CA LEU A 256 -14.35 -9.45 -32.46
C LEU A 256 -15.06 -10.80 -32.40
N ASN A 257 -14.56 -11.82 -33.13
CA ASN A 257 -15.11 -13.17 -33.06
C ASN A 257 -14.95 -13.78 -31.64
N ILE A 258 -13.80 -13.61 -31.00
CA ILE A 258 -13.58 -14.07 -29.62
C ILE A 258 -14.55 -13.37 -28.66
N LEU A 259 -14.71 -12.05 -28.77
CA LEU A 259 -15.64 -11.29 -27.94
C LEU A 259 -17.10 -11.70 -28.17
N GLN A 260 -17.49 -11.93 -29.42
CA GLN A 260 -18.83 -12.39 -29.77
C GLN A 260 -19.13 -13.78 -29.19
N GLN A 261 -18.18 -14.71 -29.24
CA GLN A 261 -18.32 -16.06 -28.66
C GLN A 261 -18.21 -16.06 -27.14
N ALA A 262 -17.42 -15.15 -26.56
CA ALA A 262 -17.25 -15.04 -25.11
C ALA A 262 -18.44 -14.33 -24.43
N SER A 263 -19.10 -13.40 -25.12
CA SER A 263 -20.14 -12.55 -24.55
C SER A 263 -21.24 -13.29 -23.81
N PRO A 264 -21.92 -14.32 -24.38
CA PRO A 264 -22.96 -15.03 -23.66
C PRO A 264 -22.44 -15.75 -22.42
N ARG A 265 -21.22 -16.30 -22.50
CA ARG A 265 -20.58 -17.04 -21.40
C ARG A 265 -20.19 -16.11 -20.26
N VAL A 266 -19.75 -14.89 -20.57
CA VAL A 266 -19.41 -13.87 -19.55
C VAL A 266 -20.66 -13.42 -18.80
N PHE A 267 -21.79 -13.17 -19.49
CA PHE A 267 -23.04 -12.84 -18.84
C PHE A 267 -23.54 -13.94 -17.91
N LEU A 268 -23.40 -15.19 -18.36
CA LEU A 268 -23.78 -16.35 -17.56
C LEU A 268 -22.88 -16.52 -16.34
N ALA A 269 -21.57 -16.34 -16.50
CA ALA A 269 -20.61 -16.38 -15.40
C ALA A 269 -20.84 -15.27 -14.38
N LEU A 270 -21.20 -14.06 -14.82
CA LEU A 270 -21.54 -12.93 -13.91
C LEU A 270 -22.82 -13.22 -13.13
N GLY A 271 -23.84 -13.83 -13.77
CA GLY A 271 -25.07 -14.24 -13.08
C GLY A 271 -24.79 -15.27 -11.99
N VAL A 272 -23.98 -16.31 -12.31
CA VAL A 272 -23.59 -17.34 -11.34
C VAL A 272 -22.72 -16.79 -10.23
N ALA A 273 -21.77 -15.89 -10.53
CA ALA A 273 -20.94 -15.25 -9.52
C ALA A 273 -21.79 -14.42 -8.52
N GLY A 274 -22.80 -13.72 -8.99
CA GLY A 274 -23.77 -13.03 -8.12
C GLY A 274 -24.54 -13.98 -7.20
N LEU A 275 -24.97 -15.12 -7.71
CA LEU A 275 -25.68 -16.15 -6.93
C LEU A 275 -24.76 -16.81 -5.88
N ILE A 276 -23.50 -17.07 -6.21
CA ILE A 276 -22.52 -17.61 -5.27
C ILE A 276 -22.24 -16.61 -4.13
N LEU A 277 -22.12 -15.32 -4.44
CA LEU A 277 -21.92 -14.27 -3.43
C LEU A 277 -23.11 -14.12 -2.48
N LEU A 278 -24.32 -14.41 -2.96
CA LEU A 278 -25.57 -14.39 -2.17
C LEU A 278 -25.85 -15.73 -1.47
N THR A 279 -24.88 -16.66 -1.44
CA THR A 279 -25.05 -18.02 -0.87
C THR A 279 -26.19 -18.84 -1.49
N GLY A 280 -26.66 -18.46 -2.69
CA GLY A 280 -27.67 -19.17 -3.46
C GLY A 280 -27.03 -20.17 -4.41
N THR A 281 -27.32 -21.44 -4.27
CA THR A 281 -26.98 -22.46 -5.29
C THR A 281 -28.12 -22.59 -6.27
N ASP A 282 -27.96 -22.02 -7.46
CA ASP A 282 -28.90 -22.22 -8.56
C ASP A 282 -28.40 -23.32 -9.49
N LEU A 283 -29.04 -24.49 -9.41
CA LEU A 283 -28.77 -25.64 -10.27
C LEU A 283 -29.37 -25.47 -11.70
N SER A 284 -30.10 -24.40 -11.96
CA SER A 284 -30.76 -24.14 -13.25
C SER A 284 -29.82 -23.69 -14.36
N VAL A 285 -28.59 -23.24 -14.00
CA VAL A 285 -27.58 -22.77 -14.96
C VAL A 285 -27.24 -23.82 -16.02
N GLY A 286 -27.12 -25.07 -15.62
CA GLY A 286 -26.89 -26.18 -16.56
C GLY A 286 -28.03 -26.38 -17.55
N ARG A 287 -29.29 -26.19 -17.11
CA ARG A 287 -30.46 -26.28 -17.98
C ARG A 287 -30.58 -25.10 -18.94
N MET A 288 -30.24 -23.88 -18.49
CA MET A 288 -30.22 -22.70 -19.38
C MET A 288 -29.17 -22.84 -20.49
N VAL A 289 -27.97 -23.35 -20.16
CA VAL A 289 -26.92 -23.61 -21.16
C VAL A 289 -27.38 -24.69 -22.15
N GLY A 290 -27.97 -25.76 -21.67
CA GLY A 290 -28.49 -26.85 -22.51
C GLY A 290 -29.63 -26.40 -23.44
N SER A 291 -30.54 -25.56 -22.94
CA SER A 291 -31.64 -24.97 -23.72
C SER A 291 -31.14 -24.06 -24.84
N TRP A 292 -30.05 -23.32 -24.58
CA TRP A 292 -29.49 -22.39 -25.57
C TRP A 292 -28.74 -23.11 -26.72
N TYR A 293 -28.06 -24.19 -26.41
CA TYR A 293 -27.41 -25.03 -27.43
C TYR A 293 -28.39 -25.98 -28.15
N GLY A 294 -29.48 -26.39 -27.50
CA GLY A 294 -30.51 -27.25 -28.09
C GLY A 294 -31.44 -26.56 -29.08
N ASN A 295 -31.64 -25.23 -28.97
CA ASN A 295 -32.46 -24.45 -29.89
C ASN A 295 -31.71 -23.93 -31.14
N GLY A 296 -30.39 -24.12 -31.20
CA GLY A 296 -29.57 -23.77 -32.37
C GLY A 296 -29.66 -24.72 -33.56
N ASP A 297 -30.09 -25.94 -33.31
CA ASP A 297 -30.07 -26.99 -34.34
C ASP A 297 -31.35 -27.13 -35.17
N TYR A 298 -32.39 -26.30 -34.92
CA TYR A 298 -33.68 -26.42 -35.66
C TYR A 298 -33.87 -25.40 -36.78
N HIS A 299 -32.85 -24.67 -37.22
CA HIS A 299 -32.97 -23.71 -38.30
C HIS A 299 -32.20 -24.06 -39.59
N TYR A 300 -31.79 -25.32 -39.78
CA TYR A 300 -31.29 -25.82 -41.07
C TYR A 300 -32.00 -27.16 -41.42
N ALA A 301 -33.25 -27.08 -41.79
CA ALA A 301 -33.96 -28.10 -42.61
C ALA A 301 -34.79 -27.37 -43.64
#